data_fffb72af88c5f3d506d6ec6cc8fe6765
#
_entry.id   fffb72af88c5f3d506d6ec6cc8fe6765
#
_cell.length_a   1.000
_cell.length_b   1.000
_cell.length_c   1.000
_cell.angle_alpha   90.00
_cell.angle_beta   90.00
_cell.angle_gamma   90.00
#
_symmetry.space_group_name_H-M   'P 1'
#
loop_
_entity.id
_entity.type
_entity.pdbx_description
1 polymer ?
#
loop_
_entity_poly.entity_id
_entity_poly.type
_entity_poly.pdbx_seq_one_letter_code
_entity_poly.pdbx_strand_id
1 'polypeptide(L)'
;MKRIGLLLCMLLVLAGCGGKNRDLERAMALRSRLLGASECSFRTGITADYGDRVHTFTMENQSDQNGNVSFTVSEPESIAGITGVIRDSGGELTFDDTALAFPMLADDHLAPVSAPWLLLKTLRSGYLTSAGKDGDLMRITIDDRYEDDALTMDIWVDREDRPVYAEILWKGENILTITVENFQIV
;
A
#
# COMPACT_ATOMS: atom_id res chain seq x y z
N MET A 1 -33.95 5.14 -42.88
CA MET A 1 -34.11 5.29 -41.43
C MET A 1 -33.51 4.12 -40.62
N LYS A 2 -33.67 2.83 -41.01
CA LYS A 2 -33.11 1.66 -40.28
C LYS A 2 -31.59 1.61 -40.23
N ARG A 3 -30.89 2.11 -41.28
CA ARG A 3 -29.42 2.10 -41.34
C ARG A 3 -28.74 3.18 -40.48
N ILE A 4 -29.43 4.29 -40.22
CA ILE A 4 -28.94 5.38 -39.34
C ILE A 4 -29.03 4.98 -37.87
N GLY A 5 -30.08 4.25 -37.47
CA GLY A 5 -30.22 3.71 -36.11
C GLY A 5 -29.12 2.68 -35.75
N LEU A 6 -28.70 1.86 -36.72
CA LEU A 6 -27.66 0.87 -36.51
C LEU A 6 -26.27 1.52 -36.32
N LEU A 7 -26.00 2.60 -37.06
CA LEU A 7 -24.74 3.36 -36.94
C LEU A 7 -24.66 4.11 -35.60
N LEU A 8 -25.80 4.63 -35.10
CA LEU A 8 -25.87 5.33 -33.81
C LEU A 8 -25.66 4.36 -32.62
N CYS A 9 -26.23 3.13 -32.69
CA CYS A 9 -25.99 2.09 -31.71
C CYS A 9 -24.53 1.61 -31.68
N MET A 10 -23.86 1.54 -32.84
CA MET A 10 -22.46 1.11 -32.93
C MET A 10 -21.50 2.15 -32.34
N LEU A 11 -21.84 3.46 -32.44
CA LEU A 11 -21.07 4.55 -31.82
C LEU A 11 -21.18 4.56 -30.29
N LEU A 12 -22.32 4.13 -29.72
CA LEU A 12 -22.51 4.09 -28.25
C LEU A 12 -21.73 2.95 -27.59
N VAL A 13 -21.45 1.86 -28.30
CA VAL A 13 -20.68 0.72 -27.78
C VAL A 13 -19.18 1.04 -27.67
N LEU A 14 -18.68 1.98 -28.46
CA LEU A 14 -17.25 2.39 -28.43
C LEU A 14 -16.93 3.38 -27.30
N ALA A 15 -17.92 4.01 -26.69
CA ALA A 15 -17.71 4.99 -25.61
C ALA A 15 -17.53 4.33 -24.21
N GLY A 16 -17.76 3.02 -24.07
CA GLY A 16 -17.84 2.35 -22.77
C GLY A 16 -16.52 1.81 -22.18
N CYS A 17 -15.41 1.79 -22.93
CA CYS A 17 -14.17 1.14 -22.48
C CYS A 17 -13.06 2.08 -21.96
N GLY A 18 -13.29 3.40 -21.95
CA GLY A 18 -12.22 4.38 -21.65
C GLY A 18 -11.82 4.51 -20.17
N GLY A 19 -12.70 4.17 -19.23
CA GLY A 19 -12.47 4.42 -17.80
C GLY A 19 -11.45 3.45 -17.17
N LYS A 20 -11.61 2.17 -17.40
CA LYS A 20 -10.75 1.13 -16.80
C LYS A 20 -9.28 1.22 -17.24
N ASN A 21 -9.00 1.60 -18.48
CA ASN A 21 -7.63 1.77 -18.97
C ASN A 21 -6.94 2.97 -18.31
N ARG A 22 -7.67 4.06 -18.07
CA ARG A 22 -7.08 5.28 -17.48
C ARG A 22 -6.65 5.09 -16.03
N ASP A 23 -7.43 4.39 -15.21
CA ASP A 23 -7.09 4.14 -13.82
C ASP A 23 -5.91 3.16 -13.71
N LEU A 24 -5.86 2.16 -14.58
CA LEU A 24 -4.71 1.27 -14.69
C LEU A 24 -3.44 2.04 -15.12
N GLU A 25 -3.55 2.93 -16.10
CA GLU A 25 -2.43 3.79 -16.54
C GLU A 25 -1.92 4.68 -15.39
N ARG A 26 -2.82 5.25 -14.58
CA ARG A 26 -2.46 6.03 -13.38
C ARG A 26 -1.74 5.17 -12.35
N ALA A 27 -2.24 3.95 -12.05
CA ALA A 27 -1.59 3.02 -11.14
C ALA A 27 -0.18 2.64 -11.62
N MET A 28 -0.01 2.37 -12.92
CA MET A 28 1.30 2.10 -13.52
C MET A 28 2.23 3.32 -13.50
N ALA A 29 1.69 4.53 -13.69
CA ALA A 29 2.47 5.77 -13.58
C ALA A 29 2.97 6.01 -12.15
N LEU A 30 2.13 5.76 -11.13
CA LEU A 30 2.54 5.79 -9.72
C LEU A 30 3.68 4.79 -9.46
N ARG A 31 3.54 3.54 -9.91
CA ARG A 31 4.60 2.53 -9.81
C ARG A 31 5.90 2.99 -10.45
N SER A 32 5.82 3.56 -11.66
CA SER A 32 6.99 4.05 -12.37
C SER A 32 7.71 5.18 -11.61
N ARG A 33 6.96 6.09 -11.00
CA ARG A 33 7.53 7.14 -10.13
C ARG A 33 8.23 6.54 -8.91
N LEU A 34 7.59 5.56 -8.24
CA LEU A 34 8.15 4.89 -7.07
C LEU A 34 9.42 4.08 -7.40
N LEU A 35 9.49 3.48 -8.58
CA LEU A 35 10.68 2.75 -9.04
C LEU A 35 11.84 3.68 -9.39
N GLY A 36 11.54 4.91 -9.85
CA GLY A 36 12.55 5.92 -10.16
C GLY A 36 12.97 6.78 -8.96
N ALA A 37 12.28 6.64 -7.82
CA ALA A 37 12.53 7.45 -6.65
C ALA A 37 13.82 7.06 -5.93
N SER A 38 14.60 8.05 -5.51
CA SER A 38 15.74 7.85 -4.61
C SER A 38 15.29 7.68 -3.16
N GLU A 39 14.15 8.28 -2.81
CA GLU A 39 13.61 8.29 -1.46
C GLU A 39 12.09 8.49 -1.50
N CYS A 40 11.39 7.92 -0.51
CA CYS A 40 10.01 8.28 -0.19
C CYS A 40 9.91 8.56 1.30
N SER A 41 9.21 9.63 1.69
CA SER A 41 8.90 9.92 3.08
C SER A 41 7.39 10.04 3.30
N PHE A 42 6.89 9.52 4.41
CA PHE A 42 5.47 9.53 4.73
C PHE A 42 5.22 9.15 6.20
N ARG A 43 4.10 9.62 6.74
CA ARG A 43 3.60 9.22 8.04
C ARG A 43 2.53 8.15 7.88
N THR A 44 2.50 7.16 8.77
CA THR A 44 1.45 6.14 8.79
C THR A 44 0.83 6.00 10.17
N GLY A 45 -0.52 5.92 10.20
CA GLY A 45 -1.26 5.35 11.32
C GLY A 45 -1.60 3.89 10.98
N ILE A 46 -1.23 2.96 11.85
CA ILE A 46 -1.42 1.53 11.64
C ILE A 46 -2.39 1.01 12.68
N THR A 47 -3.38 0.25 12.23
CA THR A 47 -4.28 -0.52 13.09
C THR A 47 -4.17 -1.98 12.71
N ALA A 48 -3.75 -2.81 13.65
CA ALA A 48 -3.70 -4.26 13.55
C ALA A 48 -4.82 -4.86 14.41
N ASP A 49 -5.72 -5.58 13.79
CA ASP A 49 -6.82 -6.27 14.47
C ASP A 49 -6.58 -7.78 14.42
N TYR A 50 -6.33 -8.37 15.58
CA TYR A 50 -6.13 -9.81 15.74
C TYR A 50 -7.35 -10.51 16.35
N GLY A 51 -8.51 -9.82 16.35
CA GLY A 51 -9.76 -10.32 16.89
C GLY A 51 -9.89 -10.14 18.40
N ASP A 52 -8.94 -10.63 19.18
CA ASP A 52 -8.90 -10.48 20.65
C ASP A 52 -8.17 -9.20 21.10
N ARG A 53 -7.35 -8.63 20.23
CA ARG A 53 -6.53 -7.43 20.49
C ARG A 53 -6.46 -6.53 19.27
N VAL A 54 -6.61 -5.24 19.51
CA VAL A 54 -6.39 -4.20 18.51
C VAL A 54 -5.21 -3.35 18.94
N HIS A 55 -4.23 -3.22 18.07
CA HIS A 55 -3.06 -2.36 18.29
C HIS A 55 -3.09 -1.21 17.29
N THR A 56 -2.94 0.01 17.80
CA THR A 56 -2.86 1.22 16.97
C THR A 56 -1.62 2.00 17.34
N PHE A 57 -0.85 2.42 16.34
CA PHE A 57 0.34 3.25 16.51
C PHE A 57 0.64 4.06 15.26
N THR A 58 1.43 5.11 15.43
CA THR A 58 1.82 6.02 14.36
C THR A 58 3.33 6.00 14.17
N MET A 59 3.76 6.03 12.90
CA MET A 59 5.18 6.03 12.53
C MET A 59 5.48 7.10 11.48
N GLU A 60 6.64 7.71 11.61
CA GLU A 60 7.32 8.45 10.54
C GLU A 60 8.21 7.47 9.77
N ASN A 61 8.10 7.45 8.44
CA ASN A 61 8.77 6.48 7.59
C ASN A 61 9.58 7.16 6.50
N GLN A 62 10.72 6.56 6.17
CA GLN A 62 11.59 7.00 5.09
C GLN A 62 12.14 5.78 4.34
N SER A 63 11.93 5.69 3.04
CA SER A 63 12.51 4.63 2.23
C SER A 63 13.76 5.11 1.50
N ASP A 64 14.73 4.22 1.34
CA ASP A 64 15.89 4.45 0.47
C ASP A 64 15.65 3.92 -0.97
N GLN A 65 16.64 4.15 -1.83
CA GLN A 65 16.63 3.66 -3.22
C GLN A 65 16.62 2.12 -3.34
N ASN A 66 17.07 1.40 -2.31
CA ASN A 66 17.10 -0.06 -2.27
C ASN A 66 15.76 -0.65 -1.81
N GLY A 67 14.80 0.20 -1.41
CA GLY A 67 13.50 -0.22 -0.91
C GLY A 67 13.49 -0.60 0.57
N ASN A 68 14.57 -0.36 1.31
CA ASN A 68 14.53 -0.45 2.76
C ASN A 68 13.70 0.70 3.32
N VAL A 69 12.98 0.47 4.42
CA VAL A 69 12.21 1.50 5.12
C VAL A 69 12.74 1.65 6.52
N SER A 70 13.26 2.82 6.84
CA SER A 70 13.51 3.24 8.21
C SER A 70 12.27 3.88 8.80
N PHE A 71 12.03 3.68 10.09
CA PHE A 71 10.88 4.23 10.78
C PHE A 71 11.22 4.73 12.19
N THR A 72 10.38 5.63 12.68
CA THR A 72 10.34 6.06 14.08
C THR A 72 8.90 6.04 14.55
N VAL A 73 8.60 5.32 15.62
CA VAL A 73 7.28 5.34 16.24
C VAL A 73 7.09 6.67 16.97
N SER A 74 6.00 7.38 16.67
CA SER A 74 5.65 8.65 17.28
C SER A 74 4.52 8.55 18.30
N GLU A 75 3.63 7.58 18.15
CA GLU A 75 2.47 7.35 19.03
C GLU A 75 2.18 5.86 19.18
N PRO A 76 1.63 5.40 20.31
CA PRO A 76 1.41 6.13 21.57
C PRO A 76 2.70 6.41 22.35
N GLU A 77 2.64 7.29 23.34
CA GLU A 77 3.79 7.70 24.16
C GLU A 77 4.55 6.52 24.79
N SER A 78 3.84 5.44 25.13
CA SER A 78 4.41 4.22 25.74
C SER A 78 5.44 3.49 24.87
N ILE A 79 5.42 3.70 23.54
CA ILE A 79 6.34 3.10 22.58
C ILE A 79 6.98 4.15 21.66
N ALA A 80 6.73 5.42 21.91
CA ALA A 80 7.32 6.51 21.13
C ALA A 80 8.85 6.49 21.27
N GLY A 81 9.55 6.80 20.18
CA GLY A 81 11.00 6.77 20.12
C GLY A 81 11.60 5.42 19.73
N ILE A 82 10.81 4.35 19.61
CA ILE A 82 11.27 3.12 18.97
C ILE A 82 11.62 3.45 17.51
N THR A 83 12.82 3.11 17.10
CA THR A 83 13.27 3.24 15.71
C THR A 83 13.54 1.87 15.10
N GLY A 84 13.61 1.80 13.79
CA GLY A 84 14.00 0.55 13.14
C GLY A 84 14.19 0.69 11.64
N VAL A 85 14.61 -0.41 11.04
CA VAL A 85 14.77 -0.55 9.58
C VAL A 85 14.19 -1.88 9.14
N ILE A 86 13.39 -1.84 8.08
CA ILE A 86 12.77 -3.01 7.49
C ILE A 86 13.38 -3.22 6.10
N ARG A 87 13.76 -4.47 5.82
CA ARG A 87 14.36 -4.94 4.57
C ARG A 87 13.63 -6.18 4.08
N ASP A 88 13.93 -6.61 2.89
CA ASP A 88 13.37 -7.87 2.34
C ASP A 88 13.70 -9.11 3.20
N SER A 89 14.82 -9.09 3.91
CA SER A 89 15.28 -10.16 4.80
C SER A 89 14.66 -10.14 6.22
N GLY A 90 13.85 -9.15 6.55
CA GLY A 90 13.28 -8.93 7.88
C GLY A 90 13.56 -7.53 8.42
N GLY A 91 13.14 -7.31 9.66
CA GLY A 91 13.28 -6.02 10.34
C GLY A 91 14.22 -6.08 11.54
N GLU A 92 14.73 -4.90 11.89
CA GLU A 92 15.46 -4.63 13.11
C GLU A 92 14.85 -3.39 13.76
N LEU A 93 14.52 -3.48 15.02
CA LEU A 93 14.09 -2.33 15.81
C LEU A 93 15.11 -2.02 16.91
N THR A 94 15.21 -0.77 17.27
CA THR A 94 16.09 -0.29 18.33
C THR A 94 15.28 0.52 19.34
N PHE A 95 15.44 0.18 20.59
CA PHE A 95 14.84 0.88 21.72
C PHE A 95 15.84 0.88 22.88
N ASP A 96 16.09 2.04 23.46
CA ASP A 96 16.99 2.23 24.60
C ASP A 96 18.37 1.54 24.39
N ASP A 97 18.99 1.82 23.24
CA ASP A 97 20.27 1.26 22.80
C ASP A 97 20.30 -0.29 22.60
N THR A 98 19.12 -0.92 22.68
CA THR A 98 19.00 -2.36 22.45
C THR A 98 18.40 -2.63 21.08
N ALA A 99 19.10 -3.38 20.23
CA ALA A 99 18.61 -3.81 18.92
C ALA A 99 17.96 -5.20 19.02
N LEU A 100 16.80 -5.36 18.39
CA LEU A 100 16.06 -6.59 18.28
C LEU A 100 15.68 -6.87 16.83
N ALA A 101 16.18 -7.99 16.30
CA ALA A 101 15.73 -8.46 14.98
C ALA A 101 14.37 -9.15 15.08
N PHE A 102 13.53 -8.95 14.07
CA PHE A 102 12.23 -9.63 13.97
C PHE A 102 11.98 -10.09 12.54
N PRO A 103 11.30 -11.24 12.35
CA PRO A 103 10.86 -11.68 11.04
C PRO A 103 9.66 -10.85 10.56
N MET A 104 9.44 -10.79 9.25
CA MET A 104 8.25 -10.13 8.68
C MET A 104 6.96 -10.82 9.09
N LEU A 105 7.00 -12.15 9.21
CA LEU A 105 5.92 -12.99 9.72
C LEU A 105 6.40 -13.61 11.02
N ALA A 106 5.62 -13.50 12.08
CA ALA A 106 5.81 -14.16 13.36
C ALA A 106 4.51 -14.89 13.73
N ASP A 107 4.60 -16.20 14.02
CA ASP A 107 3.46 -17.04 14.36
C ASP A 107 2.29 -16.95 13.34
N ASP A 108 2.61 -16.98 12.04
CA ASP A 108 1.69 -16.79 10.91
C ASP A 108 0.99 -15.42 10.84
N HIS A 109 1.42 -14.45 11.65
CA HIS A 109 0.92 -13.08 11.62
C HIS A 109 1.96 -12.13 11.06
N LEU A 110 1.50 -11.18 10.25
CA LEU A 110 2.33 -10.09 9.75
C LEU A 110 2.70 -9.16 10.91
N ALA A 111 4.00 -8.89 11.09
CA ALA A 111 4.44 -7.89 12.07
C ALA A 111 3.92 -6.50 11.68
N PRO A 112 3.08 -5.82 12.51
CA PRO A 112 2.40 -4.58 12.09
C PRO A 112 3.35 -3.46 11.71
N VAL A 113 4.53 -3.41 12.33
CA VAL A 113 5.58 -2.42 12.01
C VAL A 113 6.11 -2.56 10.58
N SER A 114 5.91 -3.73 9.92
CA SER A 114 6.31 -3.95 8.53
C SER A 114 5.32 -3.43 7.49
N ALA A 115 4.14 -2.98 7.90
CA ALA A 115 3.10 -2.51 6.99
C ALA A 115 3.55 -1.38 6.03
N PRO A 116 4.31 -0.33 6.44
CA PRO A 116 4.79 0.71 5.53
C PRO A 116 5.75 0.19 4.47
N TRP A 117 6.62 -0.75 4.84
CA TRP A 117 7.52 -1.40 3.89
C TRP A 117 6.74 -2.26 2.89
N LEU A 118 5.77 -3.04 3.38
CA LEU A 118 4.93 -3.88 2.53
C LEU A 118 4.12 -3.02 1.55
N LEU A 119 3.57 -1.87 2.00
CA LEU A 119 2.89 -0.91 1.14
C LEU A 119 3.77 -0.46 -0.03
N LEU A 120 5.01 -0.03 0.23
CA LEU A 120 5.92 0.41 -0.83
C LEU A 120 6.39 -0.74 -1.72
N LYS A 121 6.72 -1.90 -1.14
CA LYS A 121 7.12 -3.10 -1.89
C LYS A 121 6.01 -3.53 -2.84
N THR A 122 4.78 -3.62 -2.36
CA THR A 122 3.63 -4.05 -3.15
C THR A 122 3.33 -3.07 -4.28
N LEU A 123 3.37 -1.76 -4.02
CA LEU A 123 3.22 -0.74 -5.05
C LEU A 123 4.31 -0.82 -6.13
N ARG A 124 5.56 -1.12 -5.75
CA ARG A 124 6.71 -1.21 -6.66
C ARG A 124 6.71 -2.49 -7.49
N SER A 125 6.37 -3.64 -6.90
CA SER A 125 6.63 -4.96 -7.51
C SER A 125 5.48 -5.96 -7.44
N GLY A 126 4.40 -5.70 -6.71
CA GLY A 126 3.27 -6.62 -6.58
C GLY A 126 2.47 -6.79 -7.89
N TYR A 127 1.63 -7.79 -7.92
CA TYR A 127 0.80 -8.12 -9.09
C TYR A 127 -0.47 -7.28 -9.08
N LEU A 128 -0.53 -6.28 -9.96
CA LEU A 128 -1.68 -5.40 -10.10
C LEU A 128 -2.87 -6.16 -10.68
N THR A 129 -3.88 -6.43 -9.86
CA THR A 129 -5.08 -7.18 -10.23
C THR A 129 -6.19 -6.28 -10.72
N SER A 130 -6.35 -5.10 -10.12
CA SER A 130 -7.33 -4.12 -10.56
C SER A 130 -6.94 -2.69 -10.19
N ALA A 131 -7.49 -1.73 -10.95
CA ALA A 131 -7.53 -0.33 -10.59
C ALA A 131 -8.87 0.27 -11.03
N GLY A 132 -9.48 1.08 -10.19
CA GLY A 132 -10.78 1.66 -10.49
C GLY A 132 -11.17 2.76 -9.51
N LYS A 133 -12.16 3.57 -9.93
CA LYS A 133 -12.68 4.66 -9.12
C LYS A 133 -13.47 4.11 -7.92
N ASP A 134 -13.24 4.68 -6.74
CA ASP A 134 -13.96 4.43 -5.50
C ASP A 134 -14.24 5.76 -4.79
N GLY A 135 -15.46 6.27 -4.93
CA GLY A 135 -15.81 7.61 -4.49
C GLY A 135 -14.98 8.69 -5.19
N ASP A 136 -14.28 9.51 -4.42
CA ASP A 136 -13.34 10.53 -4.89
C ASP A 136 -11.91 10.03 -5.04
N LEU A 137 -11.63 8.80 -4.62
CA LEU A 137 -10.34 8.15 -4.67
C LEU A 137 -10.26 7.15 -5.83
N MET A 138 -9.08 6.66 -6.10
CA MET A 138 -8.83 5.51 -6.96
C MET A 138 -8.35 4.36 -6.07
N ARG A 139 -9.06 3.23 -6.09
CA ARG A 139 -8.62 2.00 -5.45
C ARG A 139 -7.77 1.18 -6.40
N ILE A 140 -6.64 0.72 -5.92
CA ILE A 140 -5.71 -0.17 -6.60
C ILE A 140 -5.65 -1.46 -5.78
N THR A 141 -5.93 -2.61 -6.39
CA THR A 141 -5.80 -3.92 -5.75
C THR A 141 -4.55 -4.61 -6.28
N ILE A 142 -3.69 -5.07 -5.39
CA ILE A 142 -2.40 -5.66 -5.72
C ILE A 142 -2.17 -6.88 -4.83
N ASP A 143 -1.75 -8.00 -5.42
CA ASP A 143 -1.28 -9.17 -4.67
C ASP A 143 0.25 -9.11 -4.54
N ASP A 144 0.78 -9.48 -3.37
CA ASP A 144 2.22 -9.43 -3.10
C ASP A 144 2.99 -10.52 -3.85
N ARG A 145 2.33 -11.65 -4.18
CA ARG A 145 2.86 -12.80 -4.91
C ARG A 145 1.77 -13.54 -5.69
N TYR A 146 2.15 -14.58 -6.42
CA TYR A 146 1.27 -15.35 -7.33
C TYR A 146 0.67 -16.61 -6.69
N GLU A 147 0.76 -16.79 -5.39
CA GLU A 147 0.36 -17.99 -4.68
C GLU A 147 -1.01 -17.82 -4.00
N ASP A 148 -1.69 -18.93 -3.69
CA ASP A 148 -3.03 -18.91 -3.09
C ASP A 148 -3.06 -18.32 -1.67
N ASP A 149 -1.90 -18.20 -1.02
CA ASP A 149 -1.72 -17.59 0.29
C ASP A 149 -1.15 -16.15 0.22
N ALA A 150 -1.22 -15.54 -0.97
CA ALA A 150 -0.80 -14.15 -1.16
C ALA A 150 -1.52 -13.18 -0.24
N LEU A 151 -0.80 -12.15 0.20
CA LEU A 151 -1.41 -10.98 0.80
C LEU A 151 -1.99 -10.12 -0.32
N THR A 152 -3.26 -9.78 -0.21
CA THR A 152 -3.89 -8.79 -1.09
C THR A 152 -3.82 -7.44 -0.40
N MET A 153 -3.44 -6.42 -1.13
CA MET A 153 -3.45 -5.05 -0.64
C MET A 153 -4.38 -4.20 -1.48
N ASP A 154 -5.39 -3.63 -0.84
CA ASP A 154 -6.23 -2.58 -1.41
C ASP A 154 -5.66 -1.22 -1.00
N ILE A 155 -5.35 -0.36 -1.97
CA ILE A 155 -4.70 0.92 -1.75
C ILE A 155 -5.55 2.01 -2.38
N TRP A 156 -5.95 3.00 -1.59
CA TRP A 156 -6.65 4.19 -2.07
C TRP A 156 -5.65 5.33 -2.27
N VAL A 157 -5.70 5.91 -3.46
CA VAL A 157 -4.88 7.05 -3.84
C VAL A 157 -5.74 8.26 -4.16
N ASP A 158 -5.24 9.45 -3.85
CA ASP A 158 -5.90 10.70 -4.11
C ASP A 158 -5.79 11.15 -5.60
N ARG A 159 -6.23 12.37 -5.89
CA ARG A 159 -6.21 12.92 -7.25
C ARG A 159 -4.79 13.23 -7.75
N GLU A 160 -3.83 13.38 -6.85
CA GLU A 160 -2.39 13.58 -7.13
C GLU A 160 -1.61 12.25 -7.15
N ASP A 161 -2.32 11.13 -7.15
CA ASP A 161 -1.75 9.77 -7.12
C ASP A 161 -0.84 9.52 -5.90
N ARG A 162 -1.25 10.04 -4.72
CA ARG A 162 -0.60 9.75 -3.44
C ARG A 162 -1.42 8.73 -2.68
N PRO A 163 -0.84 7.67 -2.13
CA PRO A 163 -1.51 6.78 -1.20
C PRO A 163 -2.02 7.58 0.01
N VAL A 164 -3.28 7.35 0.40
CA VAL A 164 -3.92 7.98 1.57
C VAL A 164 -4.46 6.94 2.55
N TYR A 165 -4.75 5.74 2.07
CA TYR A 165 -5.28 4.64 2.87
C TYR A 165 -4.93 3.31 2.22
N ALA A 166 -4.72 2.28 3.02
CA ALA A 166 -4.57 0.91 2.53
C ALA A 166 -5.11 -0.11 3.54
N GLU A 167 -5.54 -1.24 3.01
CA GLU A 167 -5.93 -2.43 3.74
C GLU A 167 -5.06 -3.60 3.28
N ILE A 168 -4.58 -4.39 4.24
CA ILE A 168 -3.87 -5.63 3.97
C ILE A 168 -4.81 -6.77 4.33
N LEU A 169 -5.10 -7.60 3.35
CA LEU A 169 -6.01 -8.72 3.48
C LEU A 169 -5.23 -10.04 3.37
N TRP A 170 -5.57 -10.98 4.23
CA TRP A 170 -5.12 -12.36 4.12
C TRP A 170 -6.32 -13.28 4.02
N LYS A 171 -6.39 -14.07 2.96
CA LYS A 171 -7.54 -14.95 2.66
C LYS A 171 -8.89 -14.21 2.67
N GLY A 172 -8.87 -12.93 2.26
CA GLY A 172 -10.06 -12.09 2.20
C GLY A 172 -10.45 -11.42 3.53
N GLU A 173 -9.74 -11.65 4.61
CA GLU A 173 -9.93 -10.98 5.90
C GLU A 173 -8.95 -9.82 6.04
N ASN A 174 -9.45 -8.63 6.43
CA ASN A 174 -8.61 -7.47 6.69
C ASN A 174 -7.85 -7.68 8.01
N ILE A 175 -6.53 -7.78 7.92
CA ILE A 175 -5.64 -7.99 9.07
C ILE A 175 -4.93 -6.71 9.53
N LEU A 176 -4.75 -5.74 8.63
CA LEU A 176 -4.09 -4.47 8.91
C LEU A 176 -4.72 -3.35 8.10
N THR A 177 -4.87 -2.21 8.74
CA THR A 177 -5.30 -0.95 8.12
C THR A 177 -4.19 0.09 8.26
N ILE A 178 -3.93 0.83 7.19
CA ILE A 178 -2.89 1.87 7.12
C ILE A 178 -3.54 3.17 6.67
N THR A 179 -3.46 4.22 7.47
CA THR A 179 -3.66 5.59 7.00
C THR A 179 -2.31 6.17 6.59
N VAL A 180 -2.26 6.94 5.51
CA VAL A 180 -1.03 7.53 4.98
C VAL A 180 -1.18 9.04 4.87
N GLU A 181 -0.23 9.77 5.44
CA GLU A 181 -0.18 11.21 5.43
C GLU A 181 1.18 11.70 4.91
N ASN A 182 1.21 12.91 4.37
CA ASN A 182 2.45 13.58 3.94
C ASN A 182 3.32 12.77 2.98
N PHE A 183 2.70 11.97 2.10
CA PHE A 183 3.42 11.12 1.17
C PHE A 183 4.19 11.96 0.14
N GLN A 184 5.52 11.81 0.11
CA GLN A 184 6.43 12.52 -0.78
C GLN A 184 7.36 11.53 -1.49
N ILE A 185 7.64 11.78 -2.76
CA ILE A 185 8.57 11.02 -3.61
C ILE A 185 9.66 11.99 -4.06
N VAL A 186 10.93 11.63 -3.85
CA VAL A 186 12.11 12.44 -4.21
C VAL A 186 12.98 11.72 -5.25
#